data_f2e1f0a849ef681577d8ee50892fdf9d
#
_entry.id   f2e1f0a849ef681577d8ee50892fdf9d
#
_cell.length_a   1.000
_cell.length_b   1.000
_cell.length_c   1.000
_cell.angle_alpha   90.00
_cell.angle_beta   90.00
_cell.angle_gamma   90.00
#
_symmetry.space_group_name_H-M   'P 1'
#
loop_
_entity.id
_entity.type
_entity.pdbx_description
1 polymer ?
#
loop_
_entity_poly.entity_id
_entity_poly.type
_entity_poly.pdbx_seq_one_letter_code
_entity_poly.pdbx_strand_id
1 'polypeptide(L)'
;MKLRRAMYCKRLCRAKAVAAVTPQLISSAGYPVEKHRAKTPDGYILQLHRIPAGRRTARRSGSPNAKGKKAVLIVHGLLGSSSDFVIMGPERSLGFILADAGYDVWLGNLRGNVHTSHQTLKRNNPEFWAYSFHEHGKYDAPAMIDKVLNMTGLEKVFYIGYSMGTTTFFTMMAQRPEYNDKVIAFVALAPAVYLDNMRFLANFLLKTVNLSSTMRARGMLSLAFEPGTLDFVVSSFCATRNPDADMCMRLVFSIVGEDYEQNDWDMMPVILSRFQPASWGQLEHFGKIAITGVFTSWEDGLWGAVKPYNLSNVAVPVSLFYGENDQLTEKSQVLRLAAELNSTGVLESLQPGCSCPKFNHLDFVFAKDVGNLINKPLVKHINMLIKKYDKD
;
A
#
# COMPACT_ATOMS: atom_id res chain seq x y z
N MET A 1 -21.48 -6.12 -18.92
CA MET A 1 -20.19 -5.81 -18.28
C MET A 1 -19.61 -4.45 -18.72
N LYS A 2 -19.41 -4.17 -20.03
CA LYS A 2 -18.91 -2.88 -20.56
C LYS A 2 -19.72 -1.64 -20.11
N LEU A 3 -21.06 -1.71 -20.10
CA LEU A 3 -21.91 -0.58 -19.67
C LEU A 3 -21.74 -0.19 -18.19
N ARG A 4 -21.60 -1.17 -17.28
CA ARG A 4 -21.38 -0.92 -15.85
C ARG A 4 -19.99 -0.35 -15.58
N ARG A 5 -18.97 -0.78 -16.34
CA ARG A 5 -17.61 -0.26 -16.30
C ARG A 5 -17.56 1.20 -16.76
N ALA A 6 -18.23 1.52 -17.87
CA ALA A 6 -18.35 2.88 -18.38
C ALA A 6 -19.14 3.81 -17.43
N MET A 7 -20.17 3.29 -16.72
CA MET A 7 -20.92 4.07 -15.75
C MET A 7 -20.11 4.33 -14.46
N TYR A 8 -19.28 3.36 -14.00
CA TYR A 8 -18.42 3.56 -12.83
C TYR A 8 -17.32 4.58 -13.14
N CYS A 9 -16.65 4.46 -14.28
CA CYS A 9 -15.66 5.43 -14.75
C CYS A 9 -16.30 6.82 -14.99
N LYS A 10 -17.47 6.91 -15.63
CA LYS A 10 -18.18 8.19 -15.83
C LYS A 10 -18.63 8.85 -14.53
N ARG A 11 -18.98 8.07 -13.49
CA ARG A 11 -19.30 8.62 -12.16
C ARG A 11 -18.05 9.13 -11.44
N LEU A 12 -16.92 8.44 -11.55
CA LEU A 12 -15.62 8.88 -11.02
C LEU A 12 -15.09 10.11 -11.75
N CYS A 13 -15.18 10.14 -13.09
CA CYS A 13 -14.73 11.28 -13.91
C CYS A 13 -15.65 12.51 -13.79
N ARG A 14 -16.92 12.34 -13.41
CA ARG A 14 -17.85 13.46 -13.15
C ARG A 14 -17.80 13.98 -11.71
N ALA A 15 -17.33 13.20 -10.76
CA ALA A 15 -16.94 13.73 -9.46
C ALA A 15 -15.67 14.55 -9.69
N LYS A 16 -15.83 15.88 -9.86
CA LYS A 16 -14.69 16.82 -9.79
C LYS A 16 -13.74 16.32 -8.73
N ALA A 17 -12.46 16.18 -9.08
CA ALA A 17 -11.38 15.65 -8.25
C ALA A 17 -11.08 16.53 -7.03
N VAL A 18 -12.03 16.78 -6.25
CA VAL A 18 -11.88 17.05 -4.83
C VAL A 18 -11.36 15.74 -4.29
N ALA A 19 -10.26 15.75 -3.54
CA ALA A 19 -9.65 14.63 -2.84
C ALA A 19 -10.72 13.59 -2.47
N ALA A 20 -11.08 12.75 -3.44
CA ALA A 20 -12.28 11.95 -3.37
C ALA A 20 -11.94 10.84 -2.44
N VAL A 21 -12.45 11.07 -1.37
CA VAL A 21 -12.21 10.45 -0.12
C VAL A 21 -12.61 9.01 -0.28
N THR A 22 -11.71 8.10 0.00
CA THR A 22 -11.94 6.65 -0.01
C THR A 22 -13.35 6.27 0.47
N PRO A 23 -13.91 6.86 1.55
CA PRO A 23 -15.28 6.59 1.97
C PRO A 23 -16.36 6.86 0.92
N GLN A 24 -16.17 7.87 0.05
CA GLN A 24 -17.12 8.15 -1.04
C GLN A 24 -17.05 7.08 -2.14
N LEU A 25 -15.85 6.56 -2.43
CA LEU A 25 -15.68 5.44 -3.36
C LEU A 25 -16.40 4.19 -2.83
N ILE A 26 -16.27 3.91 -1.55
CA ILE A 26 -16.89 2.76 -0.89
C ILE A 26 -18.42 2.90 -0.88
N SER A 27 -18.93 4.04 -0.40
CA SER A 27 -20.40 4.26 -0.30
C SER A 27 -21.06 4.32 -1.69
N SER A 28 -20.43 4.95 -2.68
CA SER A 28 -20.98 5.00 -4.05
C SER A 28 -20.98 3.63 -4.74
N ALA A 29 -20.12 2.71 -4.31
CA ALA A 29 -20.13 1.31 -4.73
C ALA A 29 -21.22 0.47 -4.02
N GLY A 30 -21.92 1.03 -3.05
CA GLY A 30 -23.02 0.41 -2.31
C GLY A 30 -22.58 -0.45 -1.13
N TYR A 31 -21.38 -0.19 -0.57
CA TYR A 31 -20.89 -0.83 0.65
C TYR A 31 -21.04 0.09 1.86
N PRO A 32 -21.23 -0.47 3.06
CA PRO A 32 -21.12 0.30 4.30
C PRO A 32 -19.69 0.73 4.51
N VAL A 33 -19.51 1.92 5.10
CA VAL A 33 -18.19 2.46 5.41
C VAL A 33 -18.17 3.18 6.74
N GLU A 34 -17.13 2.94 7.52
CA GLU A 34 -16.86 3.63 8.77
C GLU A 34 -15.50 4.32 8.70
N LYS A 35 -15.35 5.42 9.45
CA LYS A 35 -14.09 6.16 9.61
C LYS A 35 -13.61 6.03 11.04
N HIS A 36 -12.42 5.52 11.23
CA HIS A 36 -11.80 5.40 12.54
C HIS A 36 -10.49 6.19 12.58
N ARG A 37 -10.06 6.57 13.78
CA ARG A 37 -8.80 7.29 13.99
C ARG A 37 -7.93 6.52 14.95
N ALA A 38 -6.67 6.28 14.55
CA ALA A 38 -5.61 5.78 15.40
C ALA A 38 -4.63 6.94 15.69
N LYS A 39 -4.24 7.09 16.94
CA LYS A 39 -3.29 8.10 17.37
C LYS A 39 -1.96 7.40 17.66
N THR A 40 -0.88 7.92 17.05
CA THR A 40 0.47 7.43 17.33
C THR A 40 1.06 8.12 18.56
N PRO A 41 2.04 7.50 19.23
CA PRO A 41 2.72 8.11 20.40
C PRO A 41 3.38 9.46 20.10
N ASP A 42 3.88 9.64 18.87
CA ASP A 42 4.52 10.87 18.38
C ASP A 42 3.54 11.89 17.79
N GLY A 43 2.21 11.67 17.95
CA GLY A 43 1.18 12.68 17.76
C GLY A 43 0.47 12.67 16.41
N TYR A 44 0.80 11.75 15.47
CA TYR A 44 0.03 11.62 14.24
C TYR A 44 -1.35 11.02 14.51
N ILE A 45 -2.32 11.42 13.71
CA ILE A 45 -3.70 10.92 13.72
C ILE A 45 -3.93 10.28 12.36
N LEU A 46 -3.95 8.96 12.34
CA LEU A 46 -4.12 8.14 11.15
C LEU A 46 -5.60 7.79 10.97
N GLN A 47 -6.15 8.00 9.78
CA GLN A 47 -7.52 7.60 9.50
C GLN A 47 -7.53 6.20 8.88
N LEU A 48 -8.31 5.28 9.46
CA LEU A 48 -8.62 3.98 8.87
C LEU A 48 -10.03 4.02 8.29
N HIS A 49 -10.20 3.38 7.12
CA HIS A 49 -11.51 3.21 6.50
C HIS A 49 -11.93 1.75 6.63
N ARG A 50 -13.05 1.48 7.29
CA ARG A 50 -13.56 0.14 7.53
C ARG A 50 -14.70 -0.18 6.58
N ILE A 51 -14.68 -1.37 6.00
CA ILE A 51 -15.80 -1.98 5.26
C ILE A 51 -16.27 -3.19 6.08
N PRO A 52 -17.24 -2.99 7.01
CA PRO A 52 -17.61 -4.03 8.00
C PRO A 52 -18.40 -5.19 7.39
N ALA A 53 -18.91 -5.04 6.16
CA ALA A 53 -19.70 -6.06 5.50
C ALA A 53 -19.68 -5.93 3.99
N GLY A 54 -19.81 -7.06 3.30
CA GLY A 54 -20.05 -7.12 1.87
C GLY A 54 -21.42 -6.51 1.50
N ARG A 55 -21.55 -6.08 0.26
CA ARG A 55 -22.71 -5.37 -0.26
C ARG A 55 -24.04 -6.15 -0.09
N ARG A 56 -24.01 -7.47 -0.32
CA ARG A 56 -25.21 -8.32 -0.18
C ARG A 56 -25.63 -8.51 1.28
N THR A 57 -24.65 -8.70 2.16
CA THR A 57 -24.91 -8.87 3.61
C THR A 57 -25.50 -7.60 4.20
N ALA A 58 -24.91 -6.44 3.89
CA ALA A 58 -25.37 -5.14 4.37
C ALA A 58 -26.86 -4.85 3.97
N ARG A 59 -27.26 -5.27 2.76
CA ARG A 59 -28.66 -5.10 2.29
C ARG A 59 -29.65 -6.03 2.99
N ARG A 60 -29.22 -7.23 3.40
CA ARG A 60 -30.11 -8.22 4.03
C ARG A 60 -30.34 -7.98 5.52
N SER A 61 -29.28 -7.57 6.22
CA SER A 61 -29.31 -7.43 7.68
C SER A 61 -29.80 -6.05 8.18
N GLY A 62 -29.92 -5.07 7.29
CA GLY A 62 -30.25 -3.69 7.67
C GLY A 62 -29.21 -3.02 8.58
N SER A 63 -28.28 -3.79 9.12
CA SER A 63 -27.16 -3.31 9.95
C SER A 63 -25.86 -3.96 9.50
N PRO A 64 -24.80 -3.19 9.29
CA PRO A 64 -23.47 -3.71 8.95
C PRO A 64 -22.83 -4.34 10.20
N ASN A 65 -23.20 -5.59 10.53
CA ASN A 65 -22.63 -6.29 11.67
C ASN A 65 -21.37 -7.04 11.27
N ALA A 66 -20.26 -6.70 11.91
CA ALA A 66 -18.98 -7.38 11.75
C ALA A 66 -18.67 -8.40 12.87
N LYS A 67 -19.62 -8.61 13.83
CA LYS A 67 -19.43 -9.52 14.95
C LYS A 67 -19.14 -10.94 14.46
N GLY A 68 -18.07 -11.55 14.97
CA GLY A 68 -17.63 -12.90 14.59
C GLY A 68 -16.88 -13.00 13.27
N LYS A 69 -16.59 -11.88 12.60
CA LYS A 69 -15.75 -11.86 11.40
C LYS A 69 -14.29 -11.69 11.75
N LYS A 70 -13.42 -12.31 10.99
CA LYS A 70 -11.96 -12.06 11.09
C LYS A 70 -11.64 -10.70 10.45
N ALA A 71 -10.80 -9.91 11.14
CA ALA A 71 -10.37 -8.59 10.66
C ALA A 71 -9.14 -8.71 9.75
N VAL A 72 -9.17 -7.97 8.64
CA VAL A 72 -8.04 -7.86 7.70
C VAL A 72 -7.63 -6.41 7.61
N LEU A 73 -6.40 -6.09 8.00
CA LEU A 73 -5.78 -4.78 7.82
C LEU A 73 -4.95 -4.76 6.53
N ILE A 74 -5.25 -3.82 5.64
CA ILE A 74 -4.53 -3.65 4.36
C ILE A 74 -3.79 -2.31 4.39
N VAL A 75 -2.49 -2.32 4.07
CA VAL A 75 -1.61 -1.14 4.10
C VAL A 75 -0.98 -0.89 2.73
N HIS A 76 -1.09 0.35 2.26
CA HIS A 76 -0.71 0.81 0.93
C HIS A 76 0.80 1.03 0.75
N GLY A 77 1.21 1.20 -0.51
CA GLY A 77 2.57 1.53 -0.93
C GLY A 77 2.94 3.02 -0.81
N LEU A 78 4.13 3.36 -1.24
CA LEU A 78 4.60 4.75 -1.36
C LEU A 78 3.69 5.53 -2.32
N LEU A 79 3.39 6.79 -2.01
CA LEU A 79 2.46 7.66 -2.75
C LEU A 79 1.01 7.13 -2.81
N GLY A 80 0.69 6.11 -2.01
CA GLY A 80 -0.62 5.48 -1.97
C GLY A 80 -1.51 5.94 -0.84
N SER A 81 -2.70 5.37 -0.79
CA SER A 81 -3.67 5.50 0.30
C SER A 81 -4.63 4.31 0.33
N SER A 82 -5.52 4.32 1.29
CA SER A 82 -6.64 3.36 1.34
C SER A 82 -7.49 3.32 0.05
N SER A 83 -7.43 4.35 -0.81
CA SER A 83 -8.17 4.38 -2.08
C SER A 83 -7.68 3.32 -3.07
N ASP A 84 -6.43 2.92 -2.99
CA ASP A 84 -5.80 1.97 -3.91
C ASP A 84 -6.56 0.63 -3.91
N PHE A 85 -7.07 0.23 -2.77
CA PHE A 85 -7.79 -1.03 -2.59
C PHE A 85 -9.29 -0.99 -2.88
N VAL A 86 -9.80 0.14 -3.42
CA VAL A 86 -11.22 0.31 -3.77
C VAL A 86 -11.45 1.00 -5.12
N ILE A 87 -10.44 1.67 -5.69
CA ILE A 87 -10.57 2.51 -6.88
C ILE A 87 -10.94 1.73 -8.14
N MET A 88 -10.47 0.49 -8.26
CA MET A 88 -10.76 -0.37 -9.43
C MET A 88 -12.20 -0.92 -9.42
N GLY A 89 -12.99 -0.63 -8.39
CA GLY A 89 -14.38 -1.03 -8.27
C GLY A 89 -14.61 -2.43 -7.70
N PRO A 90 -15.89 -2.78 -7.44
CA PRO A 90 -16.28 -3.96 -6.65
C PRO A 90 -15.76 -5.31 -7.17
N GLU A 91 -15.67 -5.46 -8.49
CA GLU A 91 -15.28 -6.72 -9.13
C GLU A 91 -13.76 -6.96 -9.13
N ARG A 92 -12.98 -5.89 -8.88
CA ARG A 92 -11.52 -5.88 -9.06
C ARG A 92 -10.75 -5.53 -7.80
N SER A 93 -11.23 -4.58 -7.00
CA SER A 93 -10.50 -4.10 -5.82
C SER A 93 -10.51 -5.09 -4.67
N LEU A 94 -9.35 -5.28 -4.05
CA LEU A 94 -9.14 -6.21 -2.94
C LEU A 94 -10.05 -5.93 -1.75
N GLY A 95 -10.23 -4.65 -1.37
CA GLY A 95 -11.08 -4.27 -0.24
C GLY A 95 -12.53 -4.72 -0.39
N PHE A 96 -13.09 -4.61 -1.60
CA PHE A 96 -14.46 -5.06 -1.85
C PHE A 96 -14.57 -6.59 -1.94
N ILE A 97 -13.61 -7.24 -2.58
CA ILE A 97 -13.60 -8.70 -2.75
C ILE A 97 -13.50 -9.38 -1.39
N LEU A 98 -12.66 -8.88 -0.48
CA LEU A 98 -12.56 -9.38 0.90
C LEU A 98 -13.84 -9.13 1.70
N ALA A 99 -14.44 -7.95 1.60
CA ALA A 99 -15.70 -7.66 2.27
C ALA A 99 -16.86 -8.57 1.78
N ASP A 100 -16.93 -8.81 0.47
CA ASP A 100 -17.90 -9.75 -0.13
C ASP A 100 -17.60 -11.22 0.22
N ALA A 101 -16.34 -11.55 0.53
CA ALA A 101 -15.93 -12.86 1.05
C ALA A 101 -16.23 -13.05 2.55
N GLY A 102 -16.72 -12.00 3.24
CA GLY A 102 -17.18 -12.09 4.62
C GLY A 102 -16.23 -11.53 5.67
N TYR A 103 -15.12 -10.93 5.27
CA TYR A 103 -14.16 -10.31 6.19
C TYR A 103 -14.63 -8.93 6.70
N ASP A 104 -14.11 -8.55 7.86
CA ASP A 104 -14.13 -7.17 8.37
C ASP A 104 -12.87 -6.45 7.86
N VAL A 105 -13.01 -5.61 6.84
CA VAL A 105 -11.88 -5.04 6.10
C VAL A 105 -11.53 -3.66 6.62
N TRP A 106 -10.26 -3.47 6.98
CA TRP A 106 -9.70 -2.22 7.46
C TRP A 106 -8.60 -1.73 6.51
N LEU A 107 -8.81 -0.57 5.94
CA LEU A 107 -7.87 0.06 5.01
C LEU A 107 -7.09 1.14 5.76
N GLY A 108 -5.81 0.88 6.01
CA GLY A 108 -4.90 1.79 6.72
C GLY A 108 -4.45 2.96 5.85
N ASN A 109 -4.18 4.10 6.48
CA ASN A 109 -3.52 5.24 5.88
C ASN A 109 -2.30 5.62 6.71
N LEU A 110 -1.13 5.47 6.12
CA LEU A 110 0.14 5.86 6.72
C LEU A 110 0.26 7.39 6.78
N ARG A 111 1.05 7.91 7.74
CA ARG A 111 1.26 9.36 7.92
C ARG A 111 1.67 10.05 6.61
N GLY A 112 1.31 11.31 6.46
CA GLY A 112 1.65 12.16 5.32
C GLY A 112 0.60 12.17 4.21
N ASN A 113 -0.23 11.15 4.03
CA ASN A 113 -1.29 11.21 3.02
C ASN A 113 -2.45 12.15 3.46
N VAL A 114 -3.39 12.43 2.56
CA VAL A 114 -4.49 13.39 2.80
C VAL A 114 -5.48 12.96 3.90
N HIS A 115 -5.45 11.70 4.31
CA HIS A 115 -6.31 11.16 5.37
C HIS A 115 -5.66 11.22 6.75
N THR A 116 -4.50 11.86 6.87
CA THR A 116 -3.75 11.92 8.12
C THR A 116 -3.49 13.35 8.56
N SER A 117 -3.36 13.56 9.85
CA SER A 117 -3.05 14.84 10.47
C SER A 117 -2.13 14.64 11.66
N HIS A 118 -1.73 15.71 12.31
CA HIS A 118 -0.97 15.67 13.54
C HIS A 118 -1.66 16.53 14.61
N GLN A 119 -1.48 16.23 15.90
CA GLN A 119 -2.14 16.95 16.98
C GLN A 119 -1.76 18.44 17.05
N THR A 120 -0.49 18.75 16.80
CA THR A 120 0.07 20.09 16.92
C THR A 120 0.71 20.60 15.63
N LEU A 121 1.34 19.73 14.84
CA LEU A 121 2.05 20.10 13.62
C LEU A 121 1.06 20.27 12.45
N LYS A 122 1.20 21.35 11.70
CA LYS A 122 0.49 21.59 10.45
C LYS A 122 1.31 21.07 9.27
N ARG A 123 0.66 20.74 8.14
CA ARG A 123 1.33 20.21 6.94
C ARG A 123 2.36 21.17 6.31
N ASN A 124 2.26 22.48 6.58
CA ASN A 124 3.23 23.48 6.17
C ASN A 124 4.43 23.62 7.14
N ASN A 125 4.46 22.85 8.23
CA ASN A 125 5.62 22.77 9.11
C ASN A 125 6.57 21.66 8.60
N PRO A 126 7.87 21.95 8.41
CA PRO A 126 8.86 20.94 8.02
C PRO A 126 8.91 19.71 8.93
N GLU A 127 8.71 19.87 10.24
CA GLU A 127 8.69 18.79 11.20
C GLU A 127 7.57 17.78 10.96
N PHE A 128 6.43 18.21 10.38
CA PHE A 128 5.36 17.28 9.95
C PHE A 128 5.86 16.25 8.93
N TRP A 129 6.90 16.55 8.17
CA TRP A 129 7.46 15.70 7.13
C TRP A 129 8.79 15.05 7.51
N ALA A 130 9.23 15.22 8.78
CA ALA A 130 10.48 14.66 9.29
C ALA A 130 10.31 13.19 9.70
N TYR A 131 10.01 12.32 8.74
CA TYR A 131 9.82 10.88 8.96
C TYR A 131 10.20 10.07 7.70
N SER A 132 10.40 8.78 7.91
CA SER A 132 10.58 7.77 6.86
C SER A 132 9.62 6.60 7.07
N PHE A 133 9.83 5.47 6.42
CA PHE A 133 9.09 4.25 6.75
C PHE A 133 9.56 3.61 8.09
N HIS A 134 10.64 4.11 8.69
CA HIS A 134 11.04 3.73 10.05
C HIS A 134 9.91 4.03 11.05
N GLU A 135 9.36 5.23 10.99
CA GLU A 135 8.25 5.67 11.83
C GLU A 135 6.94 4.95 11.47
N HIS A 136 6.75 4.55 10.21
CA HIS A 136 5.59 3.73 9.83
C HIS A 136 5.60 2.38 10.57
N GLY A 137 6.75 1.70 10.61
CA GLY A 137 6.89 0.43 11.34
C GLY A 137 6.85 0.61 12.85
N LYS A 138 7.53 1.65 13.35
CA LYS A 138 7.66 1.88 14.81
C LYS A 138 6.36 2.36 15.47
N TYR A 139 5.55 3.16 14.76
CA TYR A 139 4.40 3.86 15.33
C TYR A 139 3.10 3.63 14.55
N ASP A 140 3.08 3.75 13.21
CA ASP A 140 1.83 3.77 12.45
C ASP A 140 1.16 2.39 12.41
N ALA A 141 1.88 1.34 12.00
CA ALA A 141 1.33 0.00 11.94
C ALA A 141 0.88 -0.51 13.30
N PRO A 142 1.67 -0.35 14.40
CA PRO A 142 1.23 -0.62 15.75
C PRO A 142 -0.08 0.07 16.12
N ALA A 143 -0.17 1.39 15.91
CA ALA A 143 -1.36 2.16 16.25
C ALA A 143 -2.60 1.72 15.45
N MET A 144 -2.42 1.34 14.19
CA MET A 144 -3.51 0.83 13.35
C MET A 144 -3.98 -0.55 13.82
N ILE A 145 -3.05 -1.49 14.13
CA ILE A 145 -3.38 -2.82 14.65
C ILE A 145 -4.13 -2.69 15.98
N ASP A 146 -3.60 -1.94 16.93
CA ASP A 146 -4.23 -1.73 18.24
C ASP A 146 -5.64 -1.11 18.09
N LYS A 147 -5.82 -0.19 17.13
CA LYS A 147 -7.13 0.39 16.85
C LYS A 147 -8.11 -0.64 16.32
N VAL A 148 -7.68 -1.51 15.40
CA VAL A 148 -8.53 -2.59 14.86
C VAL A 148 -8.94 -3.55 15.98
N LEU A 149 -7.98 -4.04 16.75
CA LEU A 149 -8.25 -4.99 17.84
C LEU A 149 -9.17 -4.41 18.91
N ASN A 150 -8.95 -3.15 19.30
CA ASN A 150 -9.83 -2.46 20.26
C ASN A 150 -11.27 -2.31 19.75
N MET A 151 -11.44 -2.03 18.45
CA MET A 151 -12.78 -1.83 17.86
C MET A 151 -13.54 -3.13 17.60
N THR A 152 -12.81 -4.23 17.36
CA THR A 152 -13.39 -5.52 16.99
C THR A 152 -13.53 -6.48 18.17
N GLY A 153 -12.73 -6.29 19.21
CA GLY A 153 -12.59 -7.22 20.33
C GLY A 153 -11.84 -8.51 19.98
N LEU A 154 -11.19 -8.55 18.83
CA LEU A 154 -10.37 -9.67 18.41
C LEU A 154 -8.97 -9.60 19.04
N GLU A 155 -8.33 -10.75 19.24
CA GLU A 155 -6.95 -10.81 19.74
C GLU A 155 -5.93 -10.59 18.63
N LYS A 156 -6.23 -11.01 17.39
CA LYS A 156 -5.34 -10.93 16.25
C LYS A 156 -6.01 -10.39 14.99
N VAL A 157 -5.20 -9.79 14.13
CA VAL A 157 -5.60 -9.29 12.81
C VAL A 157 -4.80 -10.00 11.72
N PHE A 158 -5.41 -10.23 10.54
CA PHE A 158 -4.68 -10.63 9.36
C PHE A 158 -4.09 -9.38 8.69
N TYR A 159 -2.79 -9.38 8.35
CA TYR A 159 -2.14 -8.22 7.74
C TYR A 159 -1.83 -8.46 6.26
N ILE A 160 -2.16 -7.49 5.40
CA ILE A 160 -1.77 -7.46 4.00
C ILE A 160 -1.02 -6.16 3.75
N GLY A 161 0.21 -6.25 3.25
CA GLY A 161 0.99 -5.11 2.82
C GLY A 161 1.20 -5.12 1.31
N TYR A 162 1.15 -3.94 0.68
CA TYR A 162 1.56 -3.75 -0.69
C TYR A 162 2.76 -2.81 -0.76
N SER A 163 3.83 -3.21 -1.49
CA SER A 163 5.01 -2.37 -1.69
C SER A 163 5.58 -1.85 -0.35
N MET A 164 5.66 -0.54 -0.11
CA MET A 164 6.07 0.04 1.17
C MET A 164 5.21 -0.43 2.36
N GLY A 165 3.97 -0.88 2.16
CA GLY A 165 3.16 -1.49 3.21
C GLY A 165 3.79 -2.79 3.73
N THR A 166 4.58 -3.49 2.91
CA THR A 166 5.36 -4.66 3.32
C THR A 166 6.60 -4.25 4.10
N THR A 167 7.30 -3.22 3.64
CA THR A 167 8.43 -2.60 4.34
C THR A 167 8.02 -2.18 5.76
N THR A 168 6.85 -1.54 5.86
CA THR A 168 6.24 -1.11 7.13
C THR A 168 6.05 -2.29 8.09
N PHE A 169 5.56 -3.43 7.59
CA PHE A 169 5.38 -4.64 8.39
C PHE A 169 6.71 -5.19 8.91
N PHE A 170 7.70 -5.39 8.02
CA PHE A 170 9.00 -5.93 8.41
C PHE A 170 9.74 -4.98 9.37
N THR A 171 9.63 -3.67 9.13
CA THR A 171 10.18 -2.65 10.05
C THR A 171 9.50 -2.71 11.41
N MET A 172 8.17 -2.93 11.45
CA MET A 172 7.43 -3.11 12.71
C MET A 172 7.93 -4.33 13.47
N MET A 173 7.99 -5.49 12.83
CA MET A 173 8.42 -6.71 13.51
C MET A 173 9.87 -6.64 14.01
N ALA A 174 10.75 -5.98 13.27
CA ALA A 174 12.13 -5.77 13.69
C ALA A 174 12.25 -4.87 14.95
N GLN A 175 11.38 -3.87 15.09
CA GLN A 175 11.44 -2.88 16.18
C GLN A 175 10.45 -3.15 17.32
N ARG A 176 9.38 -3.85 17.05
CA ARG A 176 8.23 -4.10 17.94
C ARG A 176 7.81 -5.58 17.86
N PRO A 177 8.71 -6.53 18.23
CA PRO A 177 8.46 -7.96 18.06
C PRO A 177 7.23 -8.47 18.83
N GLU A 178 6.75 -7.75 19.84
CA GLU A 178 5.53 -8.06 20.56
C GLU A 178 4.26 -8.04 19.69
N TYR A 179 4.32 -7.43 18.51
CA TYR A 179 3.20 -7.45 17.56
C TYR A 179 3.03 -8.77 16.82
N ASN A 180 3.99 -9.70 16.92
CA ASN A 180 3.80 -11.08 16.47
C ASN A 180 2.58 -11.73 17.13
N ASP A 181 2.32 -11.43 18.39
CA ASP A 181 1.18 -11.97 19.14
C ASP A 181 -0.18 -11.41 18.69
N LYS A 182 -0.17 -10.30 17.93
CA LYS A 182 -1.35 -9.59 17.45
C LYS A 182 -1.66 -9.82 15.96
N VAL A 183 -0.86 -10.63 15.27
CA VAL A 183 -1.03 -10.91 13.83
C VAL A 183 -1.18 -12.41 13.61
N ILE A 184 -2.19 -12.80 12.82
CA ILE A 184 -2.45 -14.20 12.45
C ILE A 184 -1.40 -14.68 11.44
N ALA A 185 -1.27 -13.93 10.36
CA ALA A 185 -0.34 -14.18 9.26
C ALA A 185 -0.17 -12.89 8.44
N PHE A 186 0.88 -12.83 7.65
CA PHE A 186 1.19 -11.72 6.78
C PHE A 186 1.25 -12.13 5.31
N VAL A 187 0.57 -11.37 4.46
CA VAL A 187 0.69 -11.44 3.00
C VAL A 187 1.40 -10.20 2.49
N ALA A 188 2.52 -10.41 1.83
CA ALA A 188 3.35 -9.38 1.22
C ALA A 188 3.16 -9.37 -0.30
N LEU A 189 2.53 -8.33 -0.84
CA LEU A 189 2.38 -8.10 -2.26
C LEU A 189 3.48 -7.15 -2.74
N ALA A 190 4.31 -7.60 -3.69
CA ALA A 190 5.47 -6.84 -4.19
C ALA A 190 6.37 -6.31 -3.05
N PRO A 191 7.00 -7.18 -2.23
CA PRO A 191 7.70 -6.78 -1.02
C PRO A 191 8.94 -5.93 -1.30
N ALA A 192 8.98 -4.72 -0.72
CA ALA A 192 10.04 -3.74 -0.90
C ALA A 192 11.00 -3.72 0.32
N VAL A 193 11.82 -4.76 0.47
CA VAL A 193 12.79 -4.92 1.57
C VAL A 193 14.22 -4.75 1.09
N TYR A 194 14.62 -5.44 0.03
CA TYR A 194 15.91 -5.30 -0.63
C TYR A 194 15.76 -4.63 -1.99
N LEU A 195 16.63 -3.68 -2.31
CA LEU A 195 16.57 -2.84 -3.51
C LEU A 195 17.95 -2.66 -4.18
N ASP A 196 18.92 -3.53 -3.87
CA ASP A 196 20.33 -3.40 -4.26
C ASP A 196 20.59 -3.60 -5.76
N ASN A 197 19.70 -4.24 -6.51
CA ASN A 197 19.83 -4.39 -7.97
C ASN A 197 19.31 -3.19 -8.77
N MET A 198 18.68 -2.24 -8.11
CA MET A 198 18.07 -1.07 -8.75
C MET A 198 19.09 0.04 -9.05
N ARG A 199 20.09 -0.23 -9.90
CA ARG A 199 21.11 0.78 -10.28
C ARG A 199 20.50 2.07 -10.85
N PHE A 200 19.41 1.96 -11.60
CA PHE A 200 18.69 3.13 -12.12
C PHE A 200 18.06 3.92 -10.97
N LEU A 201 17.37 3.25 -10.05
CA LEU A 201 16.76 3.89 -8.88
C LEU A 201 17.85 4.44 -7.94
N ALA A 202 18.94 3.72 -7.70
CA ALA A 202 20.06 4.19 -6.90
C ALA A 202 20.66 5.47 -7.50
N ASN A 203 20.90 5.53 -8.81
CA ASN A 203 21.38 6.73 -9.49
C ASN A 203 20.35 7.87 -9.51
N PHE A 204 19.07 7.55 -9.70
CA PHE A 204 17.98 8.51 -9.60
C PHE A 204 17.87 9.06 -8.16
N LEU A 205 18.00 8.20 -7.16
CA LEU A 205 17.94 8.56 -5.75
C LEU A 205 19.16 9.36 -5.30
N LEU A 206 20.38 9.02 -5.77
CA LEU A 206 21.58 9.83 -5.54
C LEU A 206 21.44 11.24 -6.13
N LYS A 207 20.84 11.35 -7.32
CA LYS A 207 20.49 12.65 -7.91
C LYS A 207 19.37 13.34 -7.14
N THR A 208 18.41 12.59 -6.60
CA THR A 208 17.27 13.11 -5.82
C THR A 208 17.67 13.54 -4.42
N VAL A 209 18.76 13.05 -3.84
CA VAL A 209 19.26 13.52 -2.53
C VAL A 209 19.67 14.98 -2.60
N ASN A 210 20.43 15.36 -3.64
CA ASN A 210 20.73 16.77 -3.89
C ASN A 210 19.48 17.56 -4.27
N LEU A 211 18.50 16.92 -4.92
CA LEU A 211 17.22 17.51 -5.28
C LEU A 211 16.35 17.70 -4.03
N SER A 212 16.29 16.74 -3.10
CA SER A 212 15.46 16.82 -1.89
C SER A 212 15.86 17.99 -1.00
N SER A 213 17.16 18.18 -0.78
CA SER A 213 17.67 19.33 0.00
C SER A 213 17.36 20.66 -0.68
N THR A 214 17.53 20.73 -2.01
CA THR A 214 17.19 21.91 -2.81
C THR A 214 15.69 22.20 -2.79
N MET A 215 14.86 21.16 -2.91
CA MET A 215 13.40 21.31 -2.90
C MET A 215 12.89 21.71 -1.52
N ARG A 216 13.41 21.13 -0.44
CA ARG A 216 13.10 21.56 0.93
C ARG A 216 13.48 23.03 1.17
N ALA A 217 14.66 23.45 0.73
CA ALA A 217 15.10 24.84 0.81
C ALA A 217 14.19 25.81 0.04
N ARG A 218 13.49 25.34 -1.01
CA ARG A 218 12.49 26.07 -1.78
C ARG A 218 11.07 25.94 -1.23
N GLY A 219 10.88 25.32 -0.06
CA GLY A 219 9.58 25.17 0.59
C GLY A 219 8.76 23.96 0.11
N MET A 220 9.30 23.10 -0.76
CA MET A 220 8.65 21.84 -1.13
C MET A 220 8.93 20.79 -0.06
N LEU A 221 8.06 20.69 0.92
CA LEU A 221 8.25 19.85 2.10
C LEU A 221 7.88 18.38 1.86
N SER A 222 7.09 18.07 0.85
CA SER A 222 6.67 16.71 0.48
C SER A 222 7.16 16.30 -0.91
N LEU A 223 7.30 15.00 -1.13
CA LEU A 223 7.76 14.40 -2.37
C LEU A 223 6.77 14.58 -3.53
N ALA A 224 5.48 14.55 -3.26
CA ALA A 224 4.43 14.71 -4.27
C ALA A 224 3.59 15.94 -3.99
N PHE A 225 2.92 16.39 -5.04
CA PHE A 225 1.98 17.51 -4.96
C PHE A 225 0.70 17.09 -4.22
N GLU A 226 0.01 18.06 -3.66
CA GLU A 226 -1.34 17.81 -3.15
C GLU A 226 -2.23 17.26 -4.27
N PRO A 227 -3.12 16.29 -3.98
CA PRO A 227 -4.02 15.73 -4.98
C PRO A 227 -4.80 16.80 -5.71
N GLY A 228 -4.90 16.68 -7.02
CA GLY A 228 -5.52 17.69 -7.90
C GLY A 228 -4.54 18.68 -8.53
N THR A 229 -3.36 18.90 -7.96
CA THR A 229 -2.36 19.81 -8.55
C THR A 229 -1.82 19.29 -9.88
N LEU A 230 -1.69 17.99 -10.03
CA LEU A 230 -1.25 17.31 -11.25
C LEU A 230 -2.39 16.95 -12.20
N ASP A 231 -3.66 17.14 -11.81
CA ASP A 231 -4.82 16.73 -12.62
C ASP A 231 -4.77 17.28 -14.03
N PHE A 232 -4.37 18.55 -14.18
CA PHE A 232 -4.23 19.17 -15.50
C PHE A 232 -3.13 18.50 -16.32
N VAL A 233 -1.95 18.27 -15.74
CA VAL A 233 -0.82 17.63 -16.43
C VAL A 233 -1.18 16.20 -16.80
N VAL A 234 -1.68 15.40 -15.86
CA VAL A 234 -2.08 14.00 -16.09
C VAL A 234 -3.21 13.91 -17.11
N SER A 235 -4.23 14.76 -17.02
CA SER A 235 -5.33 14.78 -17.99
C SER A 235 -4.91 15.25 -19.37
N SER A 236 -3.89 16.12 -19.45
CA SER A 236 -3.39 16.63 -20.73
C SER A 236 -2.45 15.64 -21.43
N PHE A 237 -1.59 14.95 -20.70
CA PHE A 237 -0.54 14.09 -21.28
C PHE A 237 -0.81 12.59 -21.17
N CYS A 238 -1.55 12.14 -20.16
CA CYS A 238 -1.76 10.71 -19.89
C CYS A 238 -3.19 10.23 -20.22
N ALA A 239 -4.06 11.08 -20.76
CA ALA A 239 -5.41 10.69 -21.12
C ALA A 239 -5.44 9.83 -22.40
N THR A 240 -6.29 8.80 -22.43
CA THR A 240 -6.38 7.82 -23.53
C THR A 240 -6.63 8.41 -24.92
N ARG A 241 -7.15 9.62 -25.01
CA ARG A 241 -7.40 10.33 -26.27
C ARG A 241 -6.25 11.23 -26.71
N ASN A 242 -5.17 11.28 -25.93
CA ASN A 242 -3.99 12.07 -26.26
C ASN A 242 -2.97 11.19 -26.98
N PRO A 243 -2.39 11.62 -28.12
CA PRO A 243 -1.29 10.94 -28.78
C PRO A 243 -0.08 10.68 -27.87
N ASP A 244 0.12 11.53 -26.84
CA ASP A 244 1.23 11.43 -25.90
C ASP A 244 0.97 10.46 -24.74
N ALA A 245 -0.21 9.84 -24.65
CA ALA A 245 -0.56 8.90 -23.58
C ALA A 245 0.42 7.71 -23.49
N ASP A 246 0.89 7.23 -24.63
CA ASP A 246 1.89 6.16 -24.70
C ASP A 246 3.24 6.62 -24.11
N MET A 247 3.66 7.85 -24.38
CA MET A 247 4.90 8.42 -23.80
C MET A 247 4.80 8.58 -22.29
N CYS A 248 3.63 9.00 -21.77
CA CYS A 248 3.36 9.05 -20.34
C CYS A 248 3.49 7.67 -19.70
N MET A 249 2.88 6.65 -20.30
CA MET A 249 2.95 5.29 -19.78
C MET A 249 4.33 4.67 -19.91
N ARG A 250 5.10 4.99 -20.94
CA ARG A 250 6.51 4.57 -21.06
C ARG A 250 7.35 5.07 -19.89
N LEU A 251 7.12 6.32 -19.45
CA LEU A 251 7.80 6.85 -18.26
C LEU A 251 7.41 6.07 -17.00
N VAL A 252 6.13 5.78 -16.80
CA VAL A 252 5.68 4.95 -15.67
C VAL A 252 6.28 3.55 -15.76
N PHE A 253 6.19 2.90 -16.91
CA PHE A 253 6.68 1.55 -17.13
C PHE A 253 8.21 1.43 -17.03
N SER A 254 8.97 2.49 -17.32
CA SER A 254 10.42 2.50 -17.10
C SER A 254 10.81 2.40 -15.61
N ILE A 255 9.86 2.65 -14.71
CA ILE A 255 10.06 2.56 -13.26
C ILE A 255 9.50 1.26 -12.69
N VAL A 256 8.30 0.86 -13.12
CA VAL A 256 7.56 -0.23 -12.48
C VAL A 256 7.61 -1.55 -13.26
N GLY A 257 8.13 -1.54 -14.48
CA GLY A 257 8.05 -2.65 -15.42
C GLY A 257 6.93 -2.48 -16.46
N GLU A 258 7.14 -3.01 -17.67
CA GLU A 258 6.21 -2.83 -18.78
C GLU A 258 5.15 -3.93 -18.82
N ASP A 259 3.86 -3.57 -18.68
CA ASP A 259 2.72 -4.45 -18.94
C ASP A 259 1.56 -3.70 -19.63
N TYR A 260 1.62 -3.61 -20.97
CA TYR A 260 0.55 -2.98 -21.76
C TYR A 260 -0.73 -3.80 -21.76
N GLU A 261 -0.67 -5.12 -21.55
CA GLU A 261 -1.84 -6.01 -21.60
C GLU A 261 -2.74 -5.81 -20.38
N GLN A 262 -2.15 -5.61 -19.21
CA GLN A 262 -2.88 -5.39 -17.96
C GLN A 262 -3.12 -3.91 -17.65
N ASN A 263 -2.56 -2.97 -18.45
CA ASN A 263 -2.81 -1.55 -18.29
C ASN A 263 -4.29 -1.21 -18.55
N ASP A 264 -4.96 -0.56 -17.61
CA ASP A 264 -6.31 -0.02 -17.78
C ASP A 264 -6.22 1.45 -18.21
N TRP A 265 -6.16 1.69 -19.51
CA TRP A 265 -6.03 3.03 -20.10
C TRP A 265 -7.09 4.04 -19.64
N ASP A 266 -8.30 3.57 -19.31
CA ASP A 266 -9.37 4.44 -18.81
C ASP A 266 -9.18 4.82 -17.33
N MET A 267 -8.53 3.94 -16.56
CA MET A 267 -8.31 4.13 -15.12
C MET A 267 -6.96 4.75 -14.79
N MET A 268 -5.94 4.54 -15.63
CA MET A 268 -4.59 5.00 -15.33
C MET A 268 -4.48 6.51 -15.08
N PRO A 269 -5.10 7.41 -15.87
CA PRO A 269 -5.10 8.84 -15.56
C PRO A 269 -5.73 9.15 -14.19
N VAL A 270 -6.78 8.41 -13.82
CA VAL A 270 -7.44 8.57 -12.51
C VAL A 270 -6.53 8.09 -11.38
N ILE A 271 -5.78 7.02 -11.58
CA ILE A 271 -4.83 6.48 -10.60
C ILE A 271 -3.67 7.47 -10.39
N LEU A 272 -3.06 7.93 -11.48
CA LEU A 272 -1.93 8.86 -11.44
C LEU A 272 -2.30 10.21 -10.77
N SER A 273 -3.53 10.71 -11.02
CA SER A 273 -4.02 11.94 -10.38
C SER A 273 -4.25 11.79 -8.86
N ARG A 274 -4.19 10.59 -8.33
CA ARG A 274 -4.45 10.29 -6.91
C ARG A 274 -3.21 9.98 -6.09
N PHE A 275 -2.04 10.13 -6.66
CA PHE A 275 -0.81 9.99 -5.89
C PHE A 275 -0.81 10.94 -4.70
N GLN A 276 -0.45 10.39 -3.56
CA GLN A 276 -0.52 11.07 -2.27
C GLN A 276 0.81 11.72 -1.90
N PRO A 277 0.78 12.82 -1.16
CA PRO A 277 2.00 13.36 -0.58
C PRO A 277 2.71 12.35 0.30
N ALA A 278 4.04 12.37 0.21
CA ALA A 278 4.93 11.54 1.01
C ALA A 278 6.15 12.35 1.45
N SER A 279 6.83 11.94 2.50
CA SER A 279 8.03 12.62 2.94
C SER A 279 9.22 12.30 2.03
N TRP A 280 10.14 13.25 1.87
CA TRP A 280 11.42 13.02 1.22
C TRP A 280 12.23 11.95 1.94
N GLY A 281 12.12 11.87 3.27
CA GLY A 281 12.80 10.87 4.08
C GLY A 281 12.43 9.42 3.73
N GLN A 282 11.22 9.17 3.24
CA GLN A 282 10.84 7.84 2.74
C GLN A 282 11.65 7.45 1.51
N LEU A 283 11.77 8.37 0.54
CA LEU A 283 12.53 8.13 -0.68
C LEU A 283 14.03 7.98 -0.40
N GLU A 284 14.56 8.88 0.46
CA GLU A 284 15.96 8.85 0.90
C GLU A 284 16.28 7.54 1.65
N HIS A 285 15.35 7.02 2.45
CA HIS A 285 15.53 5.77 3.17
C HIS A 285 15.55 4.55 2.23
N PHE A 286 14.67 4.50 1.23
CA PHE A 286 14.76 3.50 0.15
C PHE A 286 16.08 3.64 -0.63
N GLY A 287 16.54 4.87 -0.84
CA GLY A 287 17.85 5.15 -1.42
C GLY A 287 19.00 4.56 -0.61
N LYS A 288 18.96 4.70 0.71
CA LYS A 288 19.95 4.09 1.62
C LYS A 288 19.98 2.57 1.47
N ILE A 289 18.82 1.92 1.40
CA ILE A 289 18.73 0.46 1.17
C ILE A 289 19.34 0.10 -0.21
N ALA A 290 18.97 0.83 -1.27
CA ALA A 290 19.46 0.57 -2.63
C ALA A 290 20.99 0.74 -2.75
N ILE A 291 21.58 1.71 -2.05
CA ILE A 291 23.02 1.97 -2.04
C ILE A 291 23.78 0.94 -1.20
N THR A 292 23.25 0.58 -0.04
CA THR A 292 23.94 -0.28 0.93
C THR A 292 23.67 -1.77 0.72
N GLY A 293 22.59 -2.12 0.01
CA GLY A 293 22.10 -3.50 -0.10
C GLY A 293 21.59 -4.06 1.22
N VAL A 294 21.37 -3.22 2.23
CA VAL A 294 20.97 -3.64 3.59
C VAL A 294 19.63 -3.04 3.96
N PHE A 295 18.70 -3.88 4.44
CA PHE A 295 17.49 -3.40 5.07
C PHE A 295 17.85 -2.79 6.44
N THR A 296 18.02 -1.48 6.50
CA THR A 296 18.66 -0.76 7.61
C THR A 296 17.74 0.30 8.22
N SER A 297 18.03 0.69 9.48
CA SER A 297 17.30 1.76 10.17
C SER A 297 17.63 3.16 9.61
N TRP A 298 16.82 4.15 10.04
CA TRP A 298 16.89 5.54 9.56
C TRP A 298 17.36 6.53 10.66
N GLU A 299 17.80 6.05 11.80
CA GLU A 299 18.07 6.91 12.98
C GLU A 299 18.99 8.10 12.67
N ASP A 300 20.01 7.89 11.81
CA ASP A 300 21.02 8.91 11.47
C ASP A 300 20.88 9.42 10.00
N GLY A 301 19.72 9.23 9.37
CA GLY A 301 19.45 9.67 8.00
C GLY A 301 20.21 8.86 6.92
N LEU A 302 20.30 9.43 5.71
CA LEU A 302 20.84 8.75 4.53
C LEU A 302 22.31 8.33 4.70
N TRP A 303 23.15 9.21 5.24
CA TRP A 303 24.60 9.01 5.40
C TRP A 303 24.98 8.50 6.79
N GLY A 304 24.00 8.24 7.64
CA GLY A 304 24.22 7.67 8.96
C GLY A 304 24.64 6.21 8.93
N ALA A 305 24.97 5.66 10.11
CA ALA A 305 25.38 4.28 10.25
C ALA A 305 24.37 3.29 9.67
N VAL A 306 24.89 2.22 9.08
CA VAL A 306 24.08 1.09 8.57
C VAL A 306 23.81 0.16 9.75
N LYS A 307 22.57 0.21 10.26
CA LYS A 307 22.11 -0.66 11.36
C LYS A 307 21.01 -1.57 10.81
N PRO A 308 21.29 -2.85 10.49
CA PRO A 308 20.31 -3.75 9.90
C PRO A 308 19.09 -3.92 10.82
N TYR A 309 17.91 -3.98 10.21
CA TYR A 309 16.72 -4.50 10.89
C TYR A 309 16.86 -6.02 11.07
N ASN A 310 16.58 -6.50 12.26
CA ASN A 310 16.65 -7.92 12.56
C ASN A 310 15.36 -8.63 12.12
N LEU A 311 15.38 -9.27 10.95
CA LEU A 311 14.24 -10.03 10.43
C LEU A 311 14.01 -11.36 11.14
N SER A 312 14.95 -11.85 11.98
CA SER A 312 14.69 -13.02 12.83
C SER A 312 13.65 -12.74 13.92
N ASN A 313 13.30 -11.49 14.16
CA ASN A 313 12.19 -11.09 15.02
C ASN A 313 10.82 -11.36 14.41
N VAL A 314 10.73 -11.70 13.12
CA VAL A 314 9.47 -12.11 12.49
C VAL A 314 9.15 -13.54 12.91
N ALA A 315 8.02 -13.73 13.60
CA ALA A 315 7.58 -15.06 14.07
C ALA A 315 6.20 -15.45 13.49
N VAL A 316 5.51 -14.55 12.78
CA VAL A 316 4.26 -14.89 12.11
C VAL A 316 4.51 -15.53 10.74
N PRO A 317 3.60 -16.40 10.25
CA PRO A 317 3.68 -16.95 8.90
C PRO A 317 3.65 -15.87 7.83
N VAL A 318 4.57 -15.89 6.87
CA VAL A 318 4.72 -14.91 5.79
C VAL A 318 4.53 -15.56 4.44
N SER A 319 3.64 -15.00 3.62
CA SER A 319 3.50 -15.36 2.21
C SER A 319 3.94 -14.21 1.32
N LEU A 320 4.88 -14.47 0.42
CA LEU A 320 5.46 -13.48 -0.51
C LEU A 320 4.89 -13.68 -1.91
N PHE A 321 4.45 -12.56 -2.51
CA PHE A 321 3.97 -12.52 -3.90
C PHE A 321 4.82 -11.53 -4.69
N TYR A 322 5.44 -11.99 -5.80
CA TYR A 322 6.30 -11.17 -6.66
C TYR A 322 5.75 -11.04 -8.08
N GLY A 323 6.10 -9.96 -8.78
CA GLY A 323 5.86 -9.77 -10.21
C GLY A 323 7.04 -10.27 -11.03
N GLU A 324 6.78 -11.01 -12.12
CA GLU A 324 7.85 -11.50 -12.99
C GLU A 324 8.59 -10.36 -13.72
N ASN A 325 7.91 -9.23 -13.95
CA ASN A 325 8.46 -8.03 -14.58
C ASN A 325 8.41 -6.79 -13.65
N ASP A 326 8.41 -7.01 -12.35
CA ASP A 326 8.47 -5.91 -11.38
C ASP A 326 9.91 -5.36 -11.32
N GLN A 327 10.09 -4.10 -11.74
CA GLN A 327 11.37 -3.42 -11.73
C GLN A 327 11.64 -2.60 -10.46
N LEU A 328 10.65 -2.45 -9.59
CA LEU A 328 10.82 -1.82 -8.28
C LEU A 328 11.19 -2.82 -7.18
N THR A 329 10.57 -4.00 -7.20
CA THR A 329 10.84 -5.08 -6.27
C THR A 329 11.14 -6.35 -7.06
N GLU A 330 12.33 -6.35 -7.68
CA GLU A 330 12.74 -7.42 -8.57
C GLU A 330 12.67 -8.80 -7.92
N LYS A 331 12.33 -9.79 -8.72
CA LYS A 331 12.22 -11.19 -8.29
C LYS A 331 13.45 -11.67 -7.50
N SER A 332 14.65 -11.29 -7.94
CA SER A 332 15.92 -11.65 -7.27
C SER A 332 15.98 -11.18 -5.81
N GLN A 333 15.46 -10.00 -5.54
CA GLN A 333 15.40 -9.40 -4.20
C GLN A 333 14.35 -10.07 -3.33
N VAL A 334 13.20 -10.43 -3.92
CA VAL A 334 12.16 -11.19 -3.22
C VAL A 334 12.64 -12.62 -2.90
N LEU A 335 13.41 -13.25 -3.79
CA LEU A 335 14.03 -14.54 -3.54
C LEU A 335 15.05 -14.47 -2.39
N ARG A 336 15.83 -13.39 -2.30
CA ARG A 336 16.74 -13.14 -1.17
C ARG A 336 15.97 -13.05 0.15
N LEU A 337 14.90 -12.25 0.19
CA LEU A 337 14.03 -12.16 1.37
C LEU A 337 13.42 -13.51 1.73
N ALA A 338 12.95 -14.25 0.73
CA ALA A 338 12.38 -15.59 0.93
C ALA A 338 13.40 -16.57 1.56
N ALA A 339 14.64 -16.55 1.10
CA ALA A 339 15.70 -17.38 1.67
C ALA A 339 15.96 -17.05 3.15
N GLU A 340 15.97 -15.76 3.50
CA GLU A 340 16.14 -15.33 4.89
C GLU A 340 14.95 -15.77 5.77
N LEU A 341 13.71 -15.53 5.33
CA LEU A 341 12.51 -15.96 6.07
C LEU A 341 12.37 -17.48 6.16
N ASN A 342 12.84 -18.20 5.15
CA ASN A 342 12.87 -19.66 5.18
C ASN A 342 13.88 -20.20 6.21
N SER A 343 15.01 -19.53 6.38
CA SER A 343 16.02 -19.90 7.38
C SER A 343 15.53 -19.81 8.82
N THR A 344 14.53 -18.94 9.07
CA THR A 344 13.86 -18.81 10.38
C THR A 344 12.58 -19.63 10.48
N GLY A 345 12.19 -20.33 9.41
CA GLY A 345 11.00 -21.19 9.38
C GLY A 345 9.66 -20.46 9.29
N VAL A 346 9.64 -19.15 8.99
CA VAL A 346 8.41 -18.35 8.92
C VAL A 346 7.87 -18.16 7.50
N LEU A 347 8.62 -18.58 6.47
CA LEU A 347 8.16 -18.51 5.08
C LEU A 347 7.06 -19.57 4.85
N GLU A 348 5.82 -19.12 4.67
CA GLU A 348 4.69 -20.02 4.37
C GLU A 348 4.59 -20.32 2.88
N SER A 349 4.77 -19.32 2.03
CA SER A 349 4.76 -19.48 0.58
C SER A 349 5.51 -18.37 -0.15
N LEU A 350 6.03 -18.73 -1.32
CA LEU A 350 6.62 -17.83 -2.29
C LEU A 350 6.01 -18.13 -3.65
N GLN A 351 5.33 -17.16 -4.27
CA GLN A 351 4.64 -17.40 -5.52
C GLN A 351 4.56 -16.14 -6.39
N PRO A 352 4.53 -16.31 -7.74
CA PRO A 352 4.23 -15.17 -8.61
C PRO A 352 2.81 -14.66 -8.35
N GLY A 353 2.60 -13.37 -8.57
CA GLY A 353 1.27 -12.78 -8.52
C GLY A 353 0.30 -13.46 -9.49
N CYS A 354 0.78 -13.76 -10.69
CA CYS A 354 0.09 -14.60 -11.68
C CYS A 354 1.12 -15.32 -12.58
N SER A 355 0.66 -16.26 -13.39
CA SER A 355 1.47 -16.86 -14.47
C SER A 355 1.57 -15.93 -15.69
N CYS A 356 1.82 -14.64 -15.45
CA CYS A 356 1.86 -13.57 -16.45
C CYS A 356 3.29 -13.02 -16.54
N PRO A 357 4.05 -13.28 -17.62
CA PRO A 357 5.48 -12.92 -17.66
C PRO A 357 5.76 -11.42 -17.57
N LYS A 358 4.78 -10.56 -17.89
CA LYS A 358 4.90 -9.10 -17.85
C LYS A 358 4.33 -8.46 -16.59
N PHE A 359 3.82 -9.26 -15.64
CA PHE A 359 3.19 -8.76 -14.43
C PHE A 359 4.16 -7.89 -13.62
N ASN A 360 3.82 -6.60 -13.50
CA ASN A 360 4.67 -5.57 -12.90
C ASN A 360 4.24 -5.16 -11.50
N HIS A 361 4.91 -4.12 -10.96
CA HIS A 361 4.65 -3.61 -9.62
C HIS A 361 3.22 -3.09 -9.42
N LEU A 362 2.67 -2.34 -10.38
CA LEU A 362 1.34 -1.75 -10.28
C LEU A 362 0.22 -2.77 -10.47
N ASP A 363 0.49 -3.88 -11.14
CA ASP A 363 -0.52 -4.88 -11.48
C ASP A 363 -1.13 -5.57 -10.25
N PHE A 364 -0.41 -5.62 -9.13
CA PHE A 364 -0.94 -6.14 -7.88
C PHE A 364 -2.20 -5.41 -7.40
N VAL A 365 -2.39 -4.16 -7.81
CA VAL A 365 -3.51 -3.32 -7.35
C VAL A 365 -4.33 -2.76 -8.50
N PHE A 366 -3.69 -2.44 -9.63
CA PHE A 366 -4.28 -1.65 -10.71
C PHE A 366 -4.41 -2.40 -12.04
N ALA A 367 -3.97 -3.66 -12.14
CA ALA A 367 -4.16 -4.44 -13.35
C ALA A 367 -5.63 -4.47 -13.78
N LYS A 368 -5.85 -4.43 -15.10
CA LYS A 368 -7.20 -4.51 -15.69
C LYS A 368 -8.00 -5.71 -15.18
N ASP A 369 -7.34 -6.84 -14.98
CA ASP A 369 -7.95 -8.09 -14.54
C ASP A 369 -7.53 -8.51 -13.10
N VAL A 370 -7.00 -7.57 -12.29
CA VAL A 370 -6.48 -7.82 -10.92
C VAL A 370 -7.43 -8.61 -10.03
N GLY A 371 -8.73 -8.42 -10.19
CA GLY A 371 -9.74 -9.18 -9.44
C GLY A 371 -9.67 -10.69 -9.66
N ASN A 372 -9.38 -11.12 -10.87
CA ASN A 372 -9.29 -12.55 -11.23
C ASN A 372 -7.86 -13.09 -11.09
N LEU A 373 -6.85 -12.27 -11.45
CA LEU A 373 -5.45 -12.68 -11.44
C LEU A 373 -4.92 -12.82 -10.00
N ILE A 374 -5.23 -11.86 -9.15
CA ILE A 374 -4.66 -11.75 -7.79
C ILE A 374 -5.73 -11.90 -6.73
N ASN A 375 -6.74 -11.01 -6.70
CA ASN A 375 -7.53 -10.79 -5.49
C ASN A 375 -8.44 -11.97 -5.11
N LYS A 376 -9.06 -12.65 -6.07
CA LYS A 376 -9.87 -13.85 -5.80
C LYS A 376 -9.02 -15.07 -5.40
N PRO A 377 -7.89 -15.40 -6.08
CA PRO A 377 -6.94 -16.39 -5.58
C PRO A 377 -6.41 -16.08 -4.19
N LEU A 378 -6.10 -14.81 -3.90
CA LEU A 378 -5.61 -14.37 -2.61
C LEU A 378 -6.62 -14.62 -1.49
N VAL A 379 -7.92 -14.42 -1.72
CA VAL A 379 -8.96 -14.77 -0.72
C VAL A 379 -8.92 -16.25 -0.35
N LYS A 380 -8.72 -17.13 -1.34
CA LYS A 380 -8.59 -18.57 -1.06
C LYS A 380 -7.34 -18.86 -0.21
N HIS A 381 -6.24 -18.19 -0.52
CA HIS A 381 -4.99 -18.30 0.23
C HIS A 381 -5.16 -17.82 1.67
N ILE A 382 -5.80 -16.65 1.87
CA ILE A 382 -6.09 -16.11 3.21
C ILE A 382 -6.97 -17.07 4.02
N ASN A 383 -8.02 -17.65 3.40
CA ASN A 383 -8.87 -18.65 4.06
C ASN A 383 -8.08 -19.87 4.54
N MET A 384 -7.11 -20.33 3.75
CA MET A 384 -6.21 -21.43 4.11
C MET A 384 -5.32 -21.03 5.31
N LEU A 385 -4.71 -19.86 5.29
CA LEU A 385 -3.84 -19.38 6.37
C LEU A 385 -4.61 -19.20 7.68
N ILE A 386 -5.80 -18.59 7.64
CA ILE A 386 -6.63 -18.42 8.83
C ILE A 386 -7.02 -19.80 9.40
N LYS A 387 -7.46 -20.73 8.56
CA LYS A 387 -7.77 -22.09 9.02
C LYS A 387 -6.58 -22.81 9.66
N LYS A 388 -5.36 -22.51 9.19
CA LYS A 388 -4.13 -23.16 9.68
C LYS A 388 -3.63 -22.54 10.99
N TYR A 389 -3.69 -21.20 11.11
CA TYR A 389 -3.00 -20.45 12.16
C TYR A 389 -3.91 -19.73 13.16
N ASP A 390 -5.21 -19.67 12.90
CA ASP A 390 -6.21 -19.04 13.77
C ASP A 390 -7.28 -20.11 14.13
N LYS A 391 -6.90 -20.98 15.05
CA LYS A 391 -7.67 -22.21 15.44
C LYS A 391 -8.65 -21.97 16.58
N ASP A 392 -9.11 -20.73 16.80
CA ASP A 392 -10.12 -20.41 17.80
C ASP A 392 -11.54 -20.80 17.37
#